data_8a6c4f9e4f3b46198e1446edafb086d1
#
_entry.id   8a6c4f9e4f3b46198e1446edafb086d1
#
_cell.length_a   1.000
_cell.length_b   1.000
_cell.length_c   1.000
_cell.angle_alpha   90.00
_cell.angle_beta   90.00
_cell.angle_gamma   90.00
#
_symmetry.space_group_name_H-M   'P 1'
#
loop_
_entity.id
_entity.type
_entity.pdbx_description
1 polymer ?
#
loop_
_entity_poly.entity_id
_entity_poly.type
_entity_poly.pdbx_seq_one_letter_code
_entity_poly.pdbx_strand_id
1 'polypeptide(L)'
;RVERPSHSRAVYSDEEEEEPEPAVLPTERSTAAEIAQRCLHPDTAMLAIAEAREEIAQLASRITADPEESQGLLRQLLVFAQRRVSLDGQRVNMHPYIRQLALLSLLAVFVDILPGYRIRALSDAEQRERVSRDVARRREWEQALVSLYREYLECCEADVRDASSPIAPIARRCFCTLLVRAPHFNFRKNLLASVIALLSRRAWTDASQQCFDALVELLRQDRDGEMGLELVMLLYRMIRERHLAVHANVLDVLVHLRLRSELSRHVRQGPMGAPTAAESRRADPRQVRKGLAVHRSKKQAKRDRHVRQIESEMREAEATLDLEEREKRQSETLKLVFALYIRILKTDDVPVPLLASALEGIVHFAHHVSADFFRDLVGVLRSHVASAMEAGDVRHALLCIVTALELQAGQGGALELDLGAFYAALYQLLWPLSMHPNIEATLGEGGLRTHSLSALLFRAMDLALVKAPRHTLHVSLERTAAMLRRLLTAALQWPTTTTLHALQTAHAILARTTAMDTRFEALLDNRDAVHD
;
A
#
# COMPACT_ATOMS: atom_id res chain seq x y z
N ARG A 1 65.26 8.11 -22.23
CA ARG A 1 64.84 8.27 -23.65
C ARG A 1 64.22 6.96 -24.07
N VAL A 2 62.88 6.86 -24.08
CA VAL A 2 62.13 5.78 -24.67
C VAL A 2 61.22 6.46 -25.66
N GLU A 3 61.39 6.11 -26.91
CA GLU A 3 60.64 6.60 -28.06
C GLU A 3 59.20 6.05 -28.01
N ARG A 4 58.24 6.94 -28.24
CA ARG A 4 56.83 6.57 -28.43
C ARG A 4 56.61 6.27 -29.91
N PRO A 5 55.93 5.19 -30.29
CA PRO A 5 55.54 4.97 -31.67
C PRO A 5 54.38 5.90 -32.02
N SER A 6 54.48 6.52 -33.16
CA SER A 6 53.48 7.35 -33.83
C SER A 6 52.28 6.51 -34.28
N HIS A 7 51.10 6.78 -33.72
CA HIS A 7 49.87 6.25 -34.27
C HIS A 7 49.46 7.02 -35.53
N SER A 8 49.47 6.35 -36.63
CA SER A 8 48.84 6.78 -37.87
C SER A 8 47.33 6.87 -37.65
N ARG A 9 46.81 8.08 -37.81
CA ARG A 9 45.38 8.43 -37.77
C ARG A 9 44.74 7.90 -39.04
N ALA A 10 44.01 6.74 -38.92
CA ALA A 10 43.09 6.29 -39.94
C ALA A 10 41.92 7.29 -39.98
N VAL A 11 41.75 7.94 -41.13
CA VAL A 11 40.59 8.75 -41.47
C VAL A 11 39.49 7.75 -41.77
N TYR A 12 38.59 7.54 -40.79
CA TYR A 12 37.30 6.93 -41.06
C TYR A 12 36.41 8.03 -41.61
N SER A 13 35.97 7.85 -42.87
CA SER A 13 34.86 8.58 -43.42
C SER A 13 33.63 8.23 -42.58
N ASP A 14 33.04 9.23 -41.92
CA ASP A 14 31.70 9.18 -41.36
C ASP A 14 30.71 9.05 -42.54
N GLU A 15 30.55 7.86 -43.04
CA GLU A 15 29.26 7.44 -43.63
C GLU A 15 28.44 7.06 -42.40
N GLU A 16 27.57 7.98 -41.96
CA GLU A 16 26.43 7.68 -41.10
C GLU A 16 25.64 6.59 -41.84
N GLU A 17 25.90 5.30 -41.52
CA GLU A 17 24.95 4.25 -41.74
C GLU A 17 23.72 4.63 -40.91
N GLU A 18 22.74 5.29 -41.57
CA GLU A 18 21.36 5.35 -41.09
C GLU A 18 20.99 3.91 -40.74
N GLU A 19 20.93 3.64 -39.41
CA GLU A 19 20.31 2.40 -38.94
C GLU A 19 18.95 2.28 -39.66
N PRO A 20 18.66 1.22 -40.37
CA PRO A 20 17.38 1.08 -41.05
C PRO A 20 16.31 1.16 -39.95
N GLU A 21 15.55 2.27 -39.93
CA GLU A 21 14.30 2.33 -39.16
C GLU A 21 13.60 0.98 -39.38
N PRO A 22 13.18 0.27 -38.31
CA PRO A 22 12.52 -1.01 -38.44
C PRO A 22 11.36 -0.81 -39.41
N ALA A 23 11.45 -1.46 -40.59
CA ALA A 23 10.51 -1.33 -41.69
C ALA A 23 9.11 -1.66 -41.18
N VAL A 24 8.39 -0.62 -40.76
CA VAL A 24 6.98 -0.71 -40.39
C VAL A 24 6.26 -1.02 -41.70
N LEU A 25 5.69 -2.21 -41.80
CA LEU A 25 4.90 -2.64 -42.93
C LEU A 25 3.86 -1.53 -43.24
N PRO A 26 3.85 -0.95 -44.45
CA PRO A 26 3.02 0.23 -44.78
C PRO A 26 1.52 -0.01 -44.62
N THR A 27 1.08 -1.28 -44.72
CA THR A 27 -0.30 -1.73 -44.59
C THR A 27 -0.88 -1.59 -43.17
N GLU A 28 -0.04 -1.64 -42.13
CA GLU A 28 -0.52 -1.65 -40.72
C GLU A 28 -0.86 -0.26 -40.20
N ARG A 29 -0.16 0.77 -40.67
CA ARG A 29 -0.41 2.18 -40.24
C ARG A 29 -1.54 2.84 -41.03
N SER A 30 -1.84 2.36 -42.26
CA SER A 30 -2.89 2.94 -43.08
C SER A 30 -4.29 2.62 -42.57
N THR A 31 -4.55 1.41 -42.07
CA THR A 31 -5.89 1.00 -41.65
C THR A 31 -6.42 1.80 -40.44
N ALA A 32 -5.64 1.93 -39.36
CA ALA A 32 -6.04 2.73 -38.19
C ALA A 32 -6.14 4.23 -38.52
N ALA A 33 -5.28 4.72 -39.40
CA ALA A 33 -5.28 6.10 -39.83
C ALA A 33 -6.46 6.44 -40.76
N GLU A 34 -6.84 5.55 -41.65
CA GLU A 34 -8.03 5.67 -42.51
C GLU A 34 -9.32 5.68 -41.66
N ILE A 35 -9.40 4.79 -40.66
CA ILE A 35 -10.51 4.79 -39.69
C ILE A 35 -10.58 6.12 -38.94
N ALA A 36 -9.44 6.63 -38.46
CA ALA A 36 -9.38 7.92 -37.77
C ALA A 36 -9.85 9.06 -38.70
N GLN A 37 -9.47 9.07 -39.94
CA GLN A 37 -9.91 10.07 -40.92
C GLN A 37 -11.41 9.99 -41.18
N ARG A 38 -11.97 8.78 -41.36
CA ARG A 38 -13.42 8.57 -41.58
C ARG A 38 -14.24 8.99 -40.33
N CYS A 39 -13.66 8.92 -39.14
CA CYS A 39 -14.30 9.43 -37.92
C CYS A 39 -14.47 10.96 -37.88
N LEU A 40 -13.75 11.72 -38.72
CA LEU A 40 -13.91 13.18 -38.80
C LEU A 40 -15.20 13.60 -39.53
N HIS A 41 -15.76 12.74 -40.36
CA HIS A 41 -16.97 13.01 -41.13
C HIS A 41 -18.20 12.43 -40.38
N PRO A 42 -19.22 13.23 -40.06
CA PRO A 42 -20.36 12.79 -39.27
C PRO A 42 -21.11 11.59 -39.89
N ASP A 43 -21.20 11.54 -41.23
CA ASP A 43 -21.93 10.50 -41.94
C ASP A 43 -21.26 9.13 -41.88
N THR A 44 -19.92 9.08 -41.76
CA THR A 44 -19.14 7.84 -41.74
C THR A 44 -18.61 7.47 -40.33
N ALA A 45 -18.70 8.39 -39.38
CA ALA A 45 -18.12 8.23 -38.05
C ALA A 45 -18.64 6.99 -37.31
N MET A 46 -19.96 6.74 -37.34
CA MET A 46 -20.56 5.59 -36.65
C MET A 46 -20.11 4.25 -37.23
N LEU A 47 -19.99 4.17 -38.58
CA LEU A 47 -19.50 2.97 -39.27
C LEU A 47 -18.01 2.76 -38.96
N ALA A 48 -17.21 3.82 -39.00
CA ALA A 48 -15.78 3.74 -38.70
C ALA A 48 -15.52 3.31 -37.23
N ILE A 49 -16.33 3.76 -36.29
CA ILE A 49 -16.27 3.33 -34.87
C ILE A 49 -16.66 1.85 -34.74
N ALA A 50 -17.66 1.37 -35.47
CA ALA A 50 -18.08 -0.04 -35.46
C ALA A 50 -16.98 -0.94 -36.03
N GLU A 51 -16.38 -0.56 -37.16
CA GLU A 51 -15.23 -1.26 -37.77
C GLU A 51 -14.03 -1.29 -36.81
N ALA A 52 -13.66 -0.15 -36.22
CA ALA A 52 -12.58 -0.09 -35.23
C ALA A 52 -12.81 -1.03 -34.05
N ARG A 53 -14.05 -1.12 -33.56
CA ARG A 53 -14.40 -2.02 -32.45
C ARG A 53 -14.20 -3.48 -32.82
N GLU A 54 -14.62 -3.85 -34.02
CA GLU A 54 -14.48 -5.23 -34.51
C GLU A 54 -12.99 -5.58 -34.75
N GLU A 55 -12.23 -4.68 -35.37
CA GLU A 55 -10.80 -4.86 -35.59
C GLU A 55 -10.01 -4.98 -34.28
N ILE A 56 -10.27 -4.10 -33.31
CA ILE A 56 -9.65 -4.16 -31.98
C ILE A 56 -9.96 -5.50 -31.29
N ALA A 57 -11.20 -6.00 -31.38
CA ALA A 57 -11.58 -7.26 -30.78
C ALA A 57 -10.89 -8.46 -31.47
N GLN A 58 -10.80 -8.45 -32.79
CA GLN A 58 -10.10 -9.48 -33.58
C GLN A 58 -8.60 -9.49 -33.27
N LEU A 59 -7.96 -8.30 -33.23
CA LEU A 59 -6.56 -8.17 -32.86
C LEU A 59 -6.29 -8.71 -31.47
N ALA A 60 -7.09 -8.30 -30.48
CA ALA A 60 -6.94 -8.75 -29.09
C ALA A 60 -7.07 -10.27 -28.97
N SER A 61 -8.07 -10.88 -29.63
CA SER A 61 -8.29 -12.34 -29.61
C SER A 61 -7.13 -13.10 -30.25
N ARG A 62 -6.57 -12.59 -31.33
CA ARG A 62 -5.43 -13.23 -32.03
C ARG A 62 -4.15 -13.12 -31.20
N ILE A 63 -3.92 -12.00 -30.54
CA ILE A 63 -2.74 -11.79 -29.70
C ILE A 63 -2.78 -12.73 -28.48
N THR A 64 -3.94 -12.89 -27.84
CA THR A 64 -4.07 -13.82 -26.70
C THR A 64 -3.96 -15.28 -27.09
N ALA A 65 -4.32 -15.65 -28.34
CA ALA A 65 -4.19 -17.02 -28.83
C ALA A 65 -2.73 -17.43 -29.08
N ASP A 66 -1.92 -16.54 -29.62
CA ASP A 66 -0.48 -16.78 -29.87
C ASP A 66 0.34 -15.51 -29.65
N PRO A 67 0.76 -15.26 -28.39
CA PRO A 67 1.47 -14.05 -28.03
C PRO A 67 2.84 -13.90 -28.68
N GLU A 68 3.58 -15.02 -28.83
CA GLU A 68 4.97 -14.99 -29.31
C GLU A 68 5.08 -14.61 -30.79
N GLU A 69 4.09 -14.98 -31.62
CA GLU A 69 4.04 -14.66 -33.07
C GLU A 69 3.28 -13.36 -33.37
N SER A 70 2.58 -12.80 -32.39
CA SER A 70 1.65 -11.67 -32.59
C SER A 70 2.24 -10.29 -32.29
N GLN A 71 3.56 -10.13 -32.26
CA GLN A 71 4.21 -8.85 -32.00
C GLN A 71 3.73 -7.72 -32.92
N GLY A 72 3.59 -7.98 -34.22
CA GLY A 72 3.06 -7.01 -35.19
C GLY A 72 1.62 -6.60 -34.88
N LEU A 73 0.78 -7.56 -34.51
CA LEU A 73 -0.62 -7.31 -34.15
C LEU A 73 -0.73 -6.45 -32.88
N LEU A 74 0.16 -6.66 -31.90
CA LEU A 74 0.21 -5.86 -30.69
C LEU A 74 0.59 -4.40 -31.00
N ARG A 75 1.51 -4.16 -31.94
CA ARG A 75 1.82 -2.81 -32.45
C ARG A 75 0.61 -2.17 -33.14
N GLN A 76 -0.11 -2.93 -33.98
CA GLN A 76 -1.34 -2.43 -34.62
C GLN A 76 -2.37 -2.01 -33.59
N LEU A 77 -2.61 -2.84 -32.57
CA LEU A 77 -3.54 -2.52 -31.48
C LEU A 77 -3.09 -1.26 -30.71
N LEU A 78 -1.78 -1.06 -30.50
CA LEU A 78 -1.23 0.10 -29.83
C LEU A 78 -1.45 1.41 -30.61
N VAL A 79 -1.44 1.36 -31.95
CA VAL A 79 -1.72 2.54 -32.80
C VAL A 79 -3.12 3.11 -32.53
N PHE A 80 -4.13 2.26 -32.28
CA PHE A 80 -5.48 2.72 -31.91
C PHE A 80 -5.52 3.44 -30.54
N ALA A 81 -4.57 3.18 -29.66
CA ALA A 81 -4.46 3.86 -28.36
C ALA A 81 -3.78 5.24 -28.44
N GLN A 82 -3.03 5.51 -29.51
CA GLN A 82 -2.32 6.78 -29.69
C GLN A 82 -3.27 7.97 -29.84
N ARG A 83 -2.87 9.16 -29.38
CA ARG A 83 -3.65 10.40 -29.53
C ARG A 83 -3.74 10.84 -30.98
N ARG A 84 -2.67 10.67 -31.75
CA ARG A 84 -2.54 11.10 -33.14
C ARG A 84 -1.88 10.01 -33.96
N VAL A 85 -2.42 9.77 -35.10
CA VAL A 85 -1.90 8.83 -36.08
C VAL A 85 -1.49 9.61 -37.35
N SER A 86 -0.39 9.22 -37.96
CA SER A 86 0.07 9.83 -39.21
C SER A 86 -0.56 9.14 -40.41
N LEU A 87 -1.20 9.90 -41.30
CA LEU A 87 -1.72 9.47 -42.58
C LEU A 87 -1.16 10.43 -43.66
N ASP A 88 -0.40 9.95 -44.63
CA ASP A 88 0.17 10.74 -45.72
C ASP A 88 0.87 12.04 -45.26
N GLY A 89 1.60 11.97 -44.12
CA GLY A 89 2.29 13.12 -43.55
C GLY A 89 1.40 14.08 -42.73
N GLN A 90 0.10 13.86 -42.70
CA GLN A 90 -0.84 14.61 -41.87
C GLN A 90 -1.12 13.85 -40.57
N ARG A 91 -1.16 14.61 -39.42
CA ARG A 91 -1.49 14.04 -38.13
C ARG A 91 -2.99 14.16 -37.87
N VAL A 92 -3.67 13.02 -37.83
CA VAL A 92 -5.10 12.89 -37.53
C VAL A 92 -5.31 12.52 -36.08
N ASN A 93 -6.25 13.17 -35.40
CA ASN A 93 -6.60 12.80 -34.03
C ASN A 93 -7.48 11.55 -34.02
N MET A 94 -7.12 10.57 -33.20
CA MET A 94 -7.94 9.37 -33.01
C MET A 94 -9.18 9.71 -32.17
N HIS A 95 -10.32 9.13 -32.54
CA HIS A 95 -11.58 9.36 -31.82
C HIS A 95 -11.50 8.86 -30.36
N PRO A 96 -11.95 9.64 -29.36
CA PRO A 96 -11.80 9.29 -27.95
C PRO A 96 -12.38 7.92 -27.57
N TYR A 97 -13.52 7.56 -28.12
CA TYR A 97 -14.17 6.27 -27.86
C TYR A 97 -13.32 5.08 -28.35
N ILE A 98 -12.71 5.19 -29.54
CA ILE A 98 -11.82 4.16 -30.10
C ILE A 98 -10.60 4.00 -29.20
N ARG A 99 -10.00 5.10 -28.76
CA ARG A 99 -8.87 5.09 -27.85
C ARG A 99 -9.20 4.43 -26.50
N GLN A 100 -10.39 4.75 -25.94
CA GLN A 100 -10.85 4.11 -24.70
C GLN A 100 -10.93 2.59 -24.86
N LEU A 101 -11.52 2.14 -25.96
CA LEU A 101 -11.67 0.72 -26.25
C LEU A 101 -10.31 0.05 -26.44
N ALA A 102 -9.40 0.67 -27.20
CA ALA A 102 -8.05 0.17 -27.43
C ALA A 102 -7.24 0.06 -26.13
N LEU A 103 -7.31 1.07 -25.26
CA LEU A 103 -6.61 1.05 -23.97
C LEU A 103 -7.11 -0.05 -23.05
N LEU A 104 -8.42 -0.31 -23.02
CA LEU A 104 -9.00 -1.40 -22.22
C LEU A 104 -8.70 -2.78 -22.81
N SER A 105 -8.71 -2.91 -24.13
CA SER A 105 -8.33 -4.16 -24.80
C SER A 105 -6.85 -4.48 -24.61
N LEU A 106 -5.98 -3.47 -24.72
CA LEU A 106 -4.55 -3.61 -24.40
C LEU A 106 -4.33 -3.99 -22.93
N LEU A 107 -5.10 -3.41 -22.01
CA LEU A 107 -5.04 -3.79 -20.60
C LEU A 107 -5.33 -5.27 -20.42
N ALA A 108 -6.42 -5.78 -21.02
CA ALA A 108 -6.79 -7.18 -20.93
C ALA A 108 -5.69 -8.08 -21.54
N VAL A 109 -5.21 -7.73 -22.73
CA VAL A 109 -4.11 -8.45 -23.40
C VAL A 109 -2.85 -8.47 -22.52
N PHE A 110 -2.40 -7.33 -22.00
CA PHE A 110 -1.20 -7.30 -21.17
C PHE A 110 -1.37 -8.08 -19.86
N VAL A 111 -2.53 -8.06 -19.23
CA VAL A 111 -2.79 -8.86 -18.01
C VAL A 111 -2.62 -10.35 -18.29
N ASP A 112 -2.95 -10.82 -19.50
CA ASP A 112 -2.86 -12.23 -19.89
C ASP A 112 -1.44 -12.64 -20.33
N ILE A 113 -0.74 -11.77 -21.10
CA ILE A 113 0.53 -12.14 -21.72
C ILE A 113 1.78 -11.78 -20.90
N LEU A 114 1.66 -10.87 -19.89
CA LEU A 114 2.81 -10.47 -19.09
C LEU A 114 3.29 -11.62 -18.20
N PRO A 115 4.59 -11.97 -18.25
CA PRO A 115 5.13 -13.01 -17.38
C PRO A 115 5.20 -12.55 -15.92
N GLY A 116 5.13 -13.50 -14.99
CA GLY A 116 5.24 -13.26 -13.55
C GLY A 116 6.66 -12.89 -13.06
N TYR A 117 7.58 -12.57 -13.97
CA TYR A 117 8.96 -12.19 -13.68
C TYR A 117 9.38 -10.95 -14.46
N ARG A 118 10.43 -10.31 -13.97
CA ARG A 118 11.00 -9.14 -14.63
C ARG A 118 11.93 -9.55 -15.77
N ILE A 119 11.69 -9.04 -16.97
CA ILE A 119 12.58 -9.22 -18.11
C ILE A 119 13.79 -8.28 -17.94
N ARG A 120 14.99 -8.85 -18.00
CA ARG A 120 16.25 -8.11 -17.93
C ARG A 120 16.67 -7.69 -19.35
N ALA A 121 17.20 -6.48 -19.48
CA ALA A 121 17.85 -6.08 -20.72
C ALA A 121 19.08 -6.99 -20.98
N LEU A 122 19.25 -7.41 -22.21
CA LEU A 122 20.40 -8.21 -22.62
C LEU A 122 21.65 -7.33 -22.58
N SER A 123 22.73 -7.85 -22.00
CA SER A 123 24.04 -7.20 -22.09
C SER A 123 24.63 -7.34 -23.50
N ASP A 124 25.55 -6.43 -23.86
CA ASP A 124 26.22 -6.47 -25.17
C ASP A 124 26.93 -7.79 -25.45
N ALA A 125 27.42 -8.48 -24.41
CA ALA A 125 28.03 -9.79 -24.50
C ALA A 125 26.98 -10.88 -24.83
N GLU A 126 25.83 -10.84 -24.17
CA GLU A 126 24.72 -11.80 -24.38
C GLU A 126 24.05 -11.60 -25.74
N GLN A 127 24.03 -10.37 -26.28
CA GLN A 127 23.52 -10.09 -27.64
C GLN A 127 24.41 -10.67 -28.74
N ARG A 128 25.72 -10.76 -28.51
CA ARG A 128 26.69 -11.31 -29.44
C ARG A 128 26.84 -12.84 -29.34
N GLU A 129 26.26 -13.45 -28.31
CA GLU A 129 26.34 -14.88 -28.08
C GLU A 129 25.53 -15.64 -29.16
N ARG A 130 26.14 -16.66 -29.73
CA ARG A 130 25.44 -17.56 -30.66
C ARG A 130 24.54 -18.50 -29.87
N VAL A 131 23.24 -18.25 -29.92
CA VAL A 131 22.19 -19.07 -29.28
C VAL A 131 21.38 -19.84 -30.33
N SER A 132 20.61 -20.84 -29.90
CA SER A 132 19.68 -21.54 -30.81
C SER A 132 18.61 -20.58 -31.33
N ARG A 133 18.02 -20.90 -32.46
CA ARG A 133 16.96 -20.09 -33.09
C ARG A 133 15.79 -19.82 -32.15
N ASP A 134 15.37 -20.83 -31.40
CA ASP A 134 14.23 -20.72 -30.48
C ASP A 134 14.54 -19.76 -29.31
N VAL A 135 15.78 -19.82 -28.77
CA VAL A 135 16.23 -18.90 -27.71
C VAL A 135 16.34 -17.48 -28.25
N ALA A 136 16.86 -17.30 -29.48
CA ALA A 136 16.95 -15.97 -30.12
C ALA A 136 15.56 -15.35 -30.29
N ARG A 137 14.60 -16.12 -30.85
CA ARG A 137 13.21 -15.69 -31.03
C ARG A 137 12.53 -15.31 -29.72
N ARG A 138 12.73 -16.09 -28.67
CA ARG A 138 12.17 -15.79 -27.35
C ARG A 138 12.78 -14.52 -26.73
N ARG A 139 14.10 -14.34 -26.85
CA ARG A 139 14.78 -13.11 -26.40
C ARG A 139 14.25 -11.87 -27.14
N GLU A 140 14.09 -11.97 -28.45
CA GLU A 140 13.54 -10.90 -29.30
C GLU A 140 12.11 -10.55 -28.88
N TRP A 141 11.24 -11.57 -28.71
CA TRP A 141 9.88 -11.35 -28.22
C TRP A 141 9.83 -10.69 -26.85
N GLU A 142 10.63 -11.17 -25.89
CA GLU A 142 10.68 -10.61 -24.54
C GLU A 142 11.11 -9.12 -24.56
N GLN A 143 12.11 -8.75 -25.34
CA GLN A 143 12.57 -7.36 -25.46
C GLN A 143 11.51 -6.48 -26.15
N ALA A 144 10.89 -6.99 -27.19
CA ALA A 144 9.80 -6.30 -27.87
C ALA A 144 8.58 -6.10 -26.98
N LEU A 145 8.22 -7.10 -26.17
CA LEU A 145 7.13 -7.00 -25.20
C LEU A 145 7.38 -5.87 -24.19
N VAL A 146 8.59 -5.76 -23.66
CA VAL A 146 8.96 -4.68 -22.73
C VAL A 146 8.84 -3.31 -23.42
N SER A 147 9.28 -3.19 -24.67
CA SER A 147 9.18 -1.93 -25.44
C SER A 147 7.73 -1.53 -25.68
N LEU A 148 6.88 -2.46 -26.16
CA LEU A 148 5.46 -2.21 -26.41
C LEU A 148 4.67 -1.91 -25.15
N TYR A 149 5.00 -2.59 -24.05
CA TYR A 149 4.43 -2.30 -22.74
C TYR A 149 4.79 -0.89 -22.26
N ARG A 150 6.05 -0.47 -22.47
CA ARG A 150 6.49 0.89 -22.17
C ARG A 150 5.70 1.93 -22.97
N GLU A 151 5.55 1.74 -24.28
CA GLU A 151 4.77 2.63 -25.15
C GLU A 151 3.31 2.74 -24.68
N TYR A 152 2.72 1.62 -24.29
CA TYR A 152 1.37 1.61 -23.70
C TYR A 152 1.28 2.44 -22.43
N LEU A 153 2.25 2.30 -21.50
CA LEU A 153 2.30 3.10 -20.29
C LEU A 153 2.49 4.59 -20.58
N GLU A 154 3.30 4.95 -21.56
CA GLU A 154 3.50 6.34 -22.01
C GLU A 154 2.20 6.93 -22.59
N CYS A 155 1.43 6.16 -23.35
CA CYS A 155 0.10 6.57 -23.81
C CYS A 155 -0.85 6.85 -22.64
N CYS A 156 -0.91 5.95 -21.68
CA CYS A 156 -1.74 6.13 -20.48
C CYS A 156 -1.29 7.34 -19.64
N GLU A 157 0.01 7.54 -19.45
CA GLU A 157 0.57 8.64 -18.66
C GLU A 157 0.25 10.00 -19.30
N ALA A 158 0.32 10.10 -20.62
CA ALA A 158 -0.05 11.31 -21.34
C ALA A 158 -1.52 11.70 -21.10
N ASP A 159 -2.42 10.72 -21.00
CA ASP A 159 -3.84 10.97 -20.72
C ASP A 159 -4.12 11.27 -19.25
N VAL A 160 -3.41 10.64 -18.33
CA VAL A 160 -3.53 10.90 -16.87
C VAL A 160 -3.04 12.31 -16.50
N ARG A 161 -2.00 12.81 -17.18
CA ARG A 161 -1.46 14.17 -16.96
C ARG A 161 -2.41 15.24 -17.48
N ASP A 162 -3.18 14.95 -18.50
CA ASP A 162 -4.14 15.87 -19.10
C ASP A 162 -5.49 15.80 -18.35
N ALA A 163 -5.68 16.73 -17.42
CA ALA A 163 -6.90 16.77 -16.59
C ALA A 163 -8.19 17.01 -17.42
N SER A 164 -8.06 17.53 -18.65
CA SER A 164 -9.18 17.77 -19.56
C SER A 164 -9.53 16.56 -20.43
N SER A 165 -8.67 15.53 -20.43
CA SER A 165 -8.86 14.34 -21.25
C SER A 165 -10.06 13.50 -20.73
N PRO A 166 -11.05 13.20 -21.58
CA PRO A 166 -12.15 12.29 -21.20
C PRO A 166 -11.67 10.87 -20.97
N ILE A 167 -10.44 10.53 -21.35
CA ILE A 167 -9.82 9.22 -21.23
C ILE A 167 -9.08 9.07 -19.89
N ALA A 168 -8.77 10.17 -19.20
CA ALA A 168 -8.03 10.16 -17.94
C ALA A 168 -8.55 9.15 -16.89
N PRO A 169 -9.87 8.98 -16.66
CA PRO A 169 -10.38 7.97 -15.72
C PRO A 169 -10.04 6.54 -16.13
N ILE A 170 -10.10 6.25 -17.44
CA ILE A 170 -9.80 4.91 -17.98
C ILE A 170 -8.30 4.63 -17.90
N ALA A 171 -7.46 5.57 -18.32
CA ALA A 171 -6.00 5.44 -18.23
C ALA A 171 -5.54 5.23 -16.78
N ARG A 172 -6.15 5.91 -15.81
CA ARG A 172 -5.93 5.71 -14.37
C ARG A 172 -6.33 4.31 -13.92
N ARG A 173 -7.51 3.82 -14.38
CA ARG A 173 -7.94 2.44 -14.10
C ARG A 173 -6.94 1.43 -14.67
N CYS A 174 -6.39 1.67 -15.86
CA CYS A 174 -5.35 0.83 -16.45
C CYS A 174 -4.11 0.76 -15.54
N PHE A 175 -3.62 1.89 -15.04
CA PHE A 175 -2.49 1.92 -14.11
C PHE A 175 -2.76 1.15 -12.82
N CYS A 176 -3.91 1.38 -12.19
CA CYS A 176 -4.29 0.68 -10.96
C CYS A 176 -4.39 -0.84 -11.18
N THR A 177 -5.00 -1.27 -12.29
CA THR A 177 -5.15 -2.69 -12.59
C THR A 177 -3.81 -3.36 -12.87
N LEU A 178 -2.94 -2.73 -13.67
CA LEU A 178 -1.60 -3.27 -13.96
C LEU A 178 -0.72 -3.35 -12.71
N LEU A 179 -0.80 -2.36 -11.84
CA LEU A 179 -0.04 -2.35 -10.59
C LEU A 179 -0.39 -3.55 -9.70
N VAL A 180 -1.68 -3.92 -9.66
CA VAL A 180 -2.17 -5.05 -8.86
C VAL A 180 -1.94 -6.40 -9.57
N ARG A 181 -2.14 -6.47 -10.90
CA ARG A 181 -2.09 -7.73 -11.65
C ARG A 181 -0.69 -8.14 -12.08
N ALA A 182 0.19 -7.18 -12.36
CA ALA A 182 1.57 -7.43 -12.79
C ALA A 182 2.60 -6.72 -11.89
N PRO A 183 2.58 -6.93 -10.55
CA PRO A 183 3.43 -6.22 -9.61
C PRO A 183 4.92 -6.56 -9.76
N HIS A 184 5.26 -7.69 -10.35
CA HIS A 184 6.65 -8.16 -10.54
C HIS A 184 7.25 -7.77 -11.89
N PHE A 185 6.45 -7.24 -12.80
CA PHE A 185 6.90 -6.91 -14.14
C PHE A 185 7.67 -5.58 -14.21
N ASN A 186 8.23 -5.28 -15.39
CA ASN A 186 9.02 -4.09 -15.66
C ASN A 186 8.21 -2.79 -15.44
N PHE A 187 8.87 -1.69 -15.15
CA PHE A 187 8.30 -0.34 -14.91
C PHE A 187 7.37 -0.23 -13.69
N ARG A 188 7.35 -1.21 -12.80
CA ARG A 188 6.58 -1.17 -11.55
C ARG A 188 6.79 0.13 -10.75
N LYS A 189 8.07 0.56 -10.59
CA LYS A 189 8.40 1.79 -9.85
C LYS A 189 7.77 3.03 -10.47
N ASN A 190 7.72 3.10 -11.80
CA ASN A 190 7.12 4.20 -12.53
C ASN A 190 5.60 4.20 -12.34
N LEU A 191 4.95 3.03 -12.46
CA LEU A 191 3.52 2.87 -12.18
C LEU A 191 3.17 3.29 -10.76
N LEU A 192 3.93 2.81 -9.79
CA LEU A 192 3.72 3.14 -8.38
C LEU A 192 3.88 4.64 -8.13
N ALA A 193 4.92 5.27 -8.71
CA ALA A 193 5.12 6.72 -8.61
C ALA A 193 3.97 7.52 -9.24
N SER A 194 3.46 7.08 -10.38
CA SER A 194 2.30 7.73 -11.06
C SER A 194 1.02 7.61 -10.24
N VAL A 195 0.75 6.44 -9.64
CA VAL A 195 -0.42 6.24 -8.76
C VAL A 195 -0.31 7.07 -7.49
N ILE A 196 0.87 7.14 -6.86
CA ILE A 196 1.13 7.97 -5.67
C ILE A 196 1.00 9.46 -6.00
N ALA A 197 1.44 9.91 -7.16
CA ALA A 197 1.29 11.29 -7.58
C ALA A 197 -0.18 11.74 -7.66
N LEU A 198 -1.08 10.83 -8.02
CA LEU A 198 -2.53 11.08 -8.03
C LEU A 198 -3.12 11.21 -6.61
N LEU A 199 -2.56 10.50 -5.63
CA LEU A 199 -2.92 10.63 -4.22
C LEU A 199 -2.42 11.93 -3.58
N SER A 200 -1.42 12.59 -4.16
CA SER A 200 -0.79 13.78 -3.59
C SER A 200 -1.68 15.04 -3.58
N ARG A 201 -2.90 14.96 -4.11
CA ARG A 201 -3.85 16.09 -4.16
C ARG A 201 -4.44 16.35 -2.78
N ARG A 202 -4.73 17.64 -2.46
CA ARG A 202 -5.37 18.01 -1.19
C ARG A 202 -6.81 17.54 -1.08
N ALA A 203 -7.55 17.58 -2.20
CA ALA A 203 -8.93 17.15 -2.25
C ALA A 203 -8.98 15.63 -2.51
N TRP A 204 -9.74 14.91 -1.70
CA TRP A 204 -10.01 13.49 -1.90
C TRP A 204 -11.14 13.35 -2.92
N THR A 205 -10.88 12.62 -3.98
CA THR A 205 -11.82 12.39 -5.08
C THR A 205 -11.96 10.88 -5.33
N ASP A 206 -12.97 10.47 -6.11
CA ASP A 206 -13.12 9.06 -6.53
C ASP A 206 -11.86 8.52 -7.20
N ALA A 207 -11.13 9.41 -7.88
CA ALA A 207 -9.82 9.10 -8.45
C ALA A 207 -8.78 8.73 -7.39
N SER A 208 -8.76 9.47 -6.28
CA SER A 208 -7.86 9.19 -5.16
C SER A 208 -8.27 7.90 -4.45
N GLN A 209 -9.58 7.67 -4.30
CA GLN A 209 -10.09 6.43 -3.72
C GLN A 209 -9.70 5.20 -4.55
N GLN A 210 -9.85 5.26 -5.87
CA GLN A 210 -9.41 4.20 -6.78
C GLN A 210 -7.92 3.86 -6.65
N CYS A 211 -7.07 4.90 -6.54
CA CYS A 211 -5.63 4.73 -6.33
C CYS A 211 -5.33 4.12 -4.95
N PHE A 212 -6.04 4.58 -3.91
CA PHE A 212 -5.94 4.04 -2.55
C PHE A 212 -6.26 2.55 -2.53
N ASP A 213 -7.41 2.14 -3.09
CA ASP A 213 -7.86 0.75 -3.11
C ASP A 213 -6.85 -0.15 -3.85
N ALA A 214 -6.28 0.32 -4.95
CA ALA A 214 -5.25 -0.39 -5.70
C ALA A 214 -3.96 -0.57 -4.87
N LEU A 215 -3.53 0.46 -4.12
CA LEU A 215 -2.35 0.37 -3.26
C LEU A 215 -2.58 -0.58 -2.07
N VAL A 216 -3.77 -0.54 -1.47
CA VAL A 216 -4.15 -1.46 -0.39
C VAL A 216 -4.15 -2.90 -0.89
N GLU A 217 -4.69 -3.16 -2.09
CA GLU A 217 -4.69 -4.50 -2.67
C GLU A 217 -3.28 -4.97 -3.02
N LEU A 218 -2.42 -4.08 -3.53
CA LEU A 218 -1.00 -4.37 -3.75
C LEU A 218 -0.30 -4.81 -2.45
N LEU A 219 -0.53 -4.08 -1.34
CA LEU A 219 0.05 -4.40 -0.04
C LEU A 219 -0.50 -5.72 0.54
N ARG A 220 -1.76 -6.05 0.27
CA ARG A 220 -2.34 -7.35 0.67
C ARG A 220 -1.70 -8.53 -0.04
N GLN A 221 -1.25 -8.34 -1.26
CA GLN A 221 -0.58 -9.37 -2.06
C GLN A 221 0.92 -9.45 -1.78
N ASP A 222 1.51 -8.41 -1.19
CA ASP A 222 2.94 -8.36 -0.88
C ASP A 222 3.31 -9.36 0.22
N ARG A 223 4.00 -10.43 -0.18
CA ARG A 223 4.50 -11.47 0.74
C ARG A 223 5.95 -11.23 1.16
N ASP A 224 6.72 -10.56 0.33
CA ASP A 224 8.17 -10.42 0.47
C ASP A 224 8.57 -9.08 1.09
N GLY A 225 7.61 -8.16 1.28
CA GLY A 225 7.82 -6.83 1.84
C GLY A 225 8.57 -5.87 0.91
N GLU A 226 8.83 -6.26 -0.34
CA GLU A 226 9.53 -5.42 -1.32
C GLU A 226 8.65 -4.27 -1.79
N MET A 227 7.38 -4.59 -2.11
CA MET A 227 6.40 -3.59 -2.57
C MET A 227 6.09 -2.58 -1.47
N GLY A 228 5.92 -3.08 -0.24
CA GLY A 228 5.68 -2.24 0.92
C GLY A 228 6.83 -1.25 1.18
N LEU A 229 8.08 -1.69 1.08
CA LEU A 229 9.24 -0.83 1.23
C LEU A 229 9.31 0.25 0.14
N GLU A 230 9.14 -0.13 -1.13
CA GLU A 230 9.14 0.82 -2.24
C GLU A 230 8.01 1.85 -2.12
N LEU A 231 6.81 1.40 -1.74
CA LEU A 231 5.65 2.26 -1.50
C LEU A 231 5.95 3.29 -0.40
N VAL A 232 6.45 2.84 0.75
CA VAL A 232 6.75 3.71 1.89
C VAL A 232 7.83 4.73 1.53
N MET A 233 8.88 4.33 0.81
CA MET A 233 9.92 5.26 0.33
C MET A 233 9.33 6.37 -0.56
N LEU A 234 8.46 6.01 -1.50
CA LEU A 234 7.84 6.96 -2.41
C LEU A 234 6.83 7.87 -1.69
N LEU A 235 6.01 7.31 -0.78
CA LEU A 235 5.10 8.10 0.04
C LEU A 235 5.85 9.07 0.97
N TYR A 236 6.90 8.60 1.64
CA TYR A 236 7.75 9.44 2.48
C TYR A 236 8.33 10.61 1.68
N ARG A 237 8.86 10.33 0.49
CA ARG A 237 9.40 11.35 -0.41
C ARG A 237 8.32 12.35 -0.82
N MET A 238 7.17 11.89 -1.29
CA MET A 238 6.05 12.72 -1.75
C MET A 238 5.52 13.62 -0.62
N ILE A 239 5.29 13.08 0.58
CA ILE A 239 4.81 13.84 1.75
C ILE A 239 5.83 14.91 2.15
N ARG A 240 7.13 14.59 2.09
CA ARG A 240 8.20 15.54 2.36
C ARG A 240 8.26 16.67 1.33
N GLU A 241 8.18 16.34 0.04
CA GLU A 241 8.19 17.31 -1.05
C GLU A 241 6.96 18.24 -1.03
N ARG A 242 5.82 17.74 -0.53
CA ARG A 242 4.58 18.49 -0.36
C ARG A 242 4.47 19.25 0.97
N HIS A 243 5.51 19.25 1.81
CA HIS A 243 5.49 19.91 3.11
C HIS A 243 4.25 19.57 3.95
N LEU A 244 3.90 18.27 4.03
CA LEU A 244 2.73 17.73 4.71
C LEU A 244 1.36 18.23 4.17
N ALA A 245 1.32 18.94 3.05
CA ALA A 245 0.08 19.40 2.42
C ALA A 245 -0.59 18.28 1.61
N VAL A 246 -0.94 17.18 2.29
CA VAL A 246 -1.58 15.98 1.73
C VAL A 246 -2.86 15.65 2.47
N HIS A 247 -3.75 14.87 1.85
CA HIS A 247 -4.96 14.40 2.51
C HIS A 247 -4.64 13.33 3.56
N ALA A 248 -5.37 13.30 4.65
CA ALA A 248 -5.15 12.37 5.77
C ALA A 248 -5.22 10.88 5.35
N ASN A 249 -6.14 10.52 4.45
CA ASN A 249 -6.30 9.16 3.94
C ASN A 249 -5.02 8.60 3.27
N VAL A 250 -4.08 9.44 2.88
CA VAL A 250 -2.80 8.98 2.33
C VAL A 250 -2.02 8.17 3.37
N LEU A 251 -2.09 8.56 4.64
CA LEU A 251 -1.43 7.83 5.74
C LEU A 251 -2.13 6.51 6.05
N ASP A 252 -3.44 6.42 5.80
CA ASP A 252 -4.21 5.20 6.06
C ASP A 252 -3.75 4.02 5.19
N VAL A 253 -3.14 4.30 4.02
CA VAL A 253 -2.49 3.25 3.19
C VAL A 253 -1.46 2.49 4.01
N LEU A 254 -0.71 3.19 4.88
CA LEU A 254 0.37 2.59 5.69
C LEU A 254 -0.15 1.58 6.73
N VAL A 255 -1.37 1.74 7.21
CA VAL A 255 -2.00 0.81 8.18
C VAL A 255 -2.18 -0.59 7.59
N HIS A 256 -2.24 -0.70 6.25
CA HIS A 256 -2.37 -1.98 5.55
C HIS A 256 -1.05 -2.70 5.27
N LEU A 257 0.08 -2.16 5.75
CA LEU A 257 1.39 -2.82 5.65
C LEU A 257 1.42 -4.10 6.47
N ARG A 258 1.86 -5.20 5.85
CA ARG A 258 2.05 -6.50 6.51
C ARG A 258 3.43 -6.56 7.16
N LEU A 259 3.50 -6.24 8.44
CA LEU A 259 4.73 -6.32 9.20
C LEU A 259 4.79 -7.61 10.05
N ARG A 260 5.91 -7.86 10.67
CA ARG A 260 6.39 -9.10 11.31
C ARG A 260 5.37 -9.99 12.04
N SER A 261 4.30 -9.45 12.64
CA SER A 261 3.33 -10.23 13.43
C SER A 261 2.44 -11.15 12.60
N GLU A 262 2.11 -10.78 11.37
CA GLU A 262 1.27 -11.60 10.49
C GLU A 262 2.07 -12.70 9.79
N LEU A 263 3.33 -12.42 9.44
CA LEU A 263 4.23 -13.42 8.84
C LEU A 263 4.55 -14.58 9.78
N SER A 264 4.71 -14.32 11.07
CA SER A 264 4.94 -15.38 12.07
C SER A 264 3.76 -16.34 12.20
N ARG A 265 2.53 -15.89 11.92
CA ARG A 265 1.34 -16.76 11.89
C ARG A 265 1.30 -17.63 10.65
N HIS A 266 1.69 -17.11 9.49
CA HIS A 266 1.69 -17.87 8.23
C HIS A 266 2.84 -18.88 8.15
N VAL A 267 4.00 -18.59 8.69
CA VAL A 267 5.12 -19.56 8.78
C VAL A 267 4.75 -20.74 9.70
N ARG A 268 3.94 -20.52 10.74
CA ARG A 268 3.40 -21.62 11.57
C ARG A 268 2.30 -22.42 10.90
N GLN A 269 1.64 -21.90 9.86
CA GLN A 269 0.58 -22.60 9.11
C GLN A 269 1.11 -23.42 7.93
N GLY A 270 2.40 -23.35 7.59
CA GLY A 270 3.01 -24.04 6.44
C GLY A 270 2.51 -23.53 5.09
N PRO A 271 3.19 -23.80 3.99
CA PRO A 271 2.67 -23.46 2.67
C PRO A 271 1.36 -24.23 2.45
N MET A 272 0.26 -23.49 2.24
CA MET A 272 -1.00 -24.08 1.77
C MET A 272 -0.72 -24.71 0.39
N GLY A 273 -0.48 -26.01 0.38
CA GLY A 273 -0.18 -26.75 -0.85
C GLY A 273 0.75 -27.96 -0.67
N ALA A 274 1.38 -28.12 0.50
CA ALA A 274 1.98 -29.42 0.80
C ALA A 274 0.82 -30.39 1.12
N PRO A 275 0.62 -31.48 0.35
CA PRO A 275 -0.40 -32.47 0.67
C PRO A 275 -0.10 -33.00 2.07
N THR A 276 -1.06 -32.83 2.99
CA THR A 276 -0.93 -33.39 4.33
C THR A 276 -0.68 -34.87 4.20
N ALA A 277 0.10 -35.45 5.10
CA ALA A 277 0.41 -36.90 5.12
C ALA A 277 -0.89 -37.77 5.14
N ALA A 278 -2.06 -37.17 5.37
CA ALA A 278 -3.37 -37.77 5.27
C ALA A 278 -3.92 -37.83 3.83
N GLU A 279 -3.59 -36.83 2.97
CA GLU A 279 -3.97 -36.84 1.55
C GLU A 279 -3.10 -37.76 0.70
N SER A 280 -1.83 -37.87 1.04
CA SER A 280 -0.91 -38.87 0.45
C SER A 280 -1.36 -40.33 0.66
N ARG A 281 -2.23 -40.61 1.66
CA ARG A 281 -2.78 -41.96 1.92
C ARG A 281 -4.09 -42.24 1.15
N ARG A 282 -4.66 -41.29 0.42
CA ARG A 282 -5.87 -41.48 -0.39
C ARG A 282 -5.58 -41.73 -1.88
N ALA A 283 -4.33 -41.72 -2.31
CA ALA A 283 -3.97 -42.16 -3.66
C ALA A 283 -4.21 -43.68 -3.77
N ASP A 284 -5.15 -44.03 -4.64
CA ASP A 284 -5.59 -45.42 -4.88
C ASP A 284 -4.37 -46.34 -5.16
N PRO A 285 -4.14 -47.38 -4.33
CA PRO A 285 -2.98 -48.26 -4.51
C PRO A 285 -2.96 -49.02 -5.82
N ARG A 286 -4.04 -48.96 -6.62
CA ARG A 286 -4.11 -49.60 -7.95
C ARG A 286 -3.46 -48.77 -9.06
N GLN A 287 -3.25 -47.47 -8.92
CA GLN A 287 -2.58 -46.64 -9.93
C GLN A 287 -1.04 -46.67 -9.83
N VAL A 288 -0.49 -47.03 -8.67
CA VAL A 288 0.97 -47.07 -8.46
C VAL A 288 1.63 -48.32 -9.10
N ARG A 289 0.85 -49.29 -9.54
CA ARG A 289 1.41 -50.57 -10.09
C ARG A 289 1.68 -50.58 -11.58
N LYS A 290 1.45 -49.51 -12.33
CA LYS A 290 1.69 -49.45 -13.79
C LYS A 290 2.85 -48.54 -14.22
N GLY A 291 3.58 -47.91 -13.33
CA GLY A 291 4.84 -47.24 -13.65
C GLY A 291 5.97 -48.26 -13.67
N LEU A 292 6.55 -48.51 -14.84
CA LEU A 292 7.79 -49.27 -15.00
C LEU A 292 8.84 -48.70 -14.03
N ALA A 293 9.09 -49.40 -12.93
CA ALA A 293 10.19 -49.09 -12.02
C ALA A 293 11.49 -49.27 -12.80
N VAL A 294 12.05 -48.20 -13.30
CA VAL A 294 13.39 -48.23 -13.91
C VAL A 294 14.35 -48.78 -12.88
N HIS A 295 14.95 -49.94 -13.16
CA HIS A 295 15.87 -50.59 -12.27
C HIS A 295 17.13 -49.72 -12.12
N ARG A 296 17.21 -48.97 -11.01
CA ARG A 296 18.35 -48.11 -10.69
C ARG A 296 19.42 -48.89 -9.96
N SER A 297 20.67 -48.81 -10.41
CA SER A 297 21.79 -49.43 -9.72
C SER A 297 21.95 -48.83 -8.32
N LYS A 298 22.44 -49.63 -7.33
CA LYS A 298 22.68 -49.14 -5.96
C LYS A 298 23.59 -47.91 -5.91
N LYS A 299 24.53 -47.78 -6.84
CA LYS A 299 25.44 -46.64 -6.97
C LYS A 299 24.69 -45.39 -7.44
N GLN A 300 23.74 -45.53 -8.34
CA GLN A 300 22.90 -44.46 -8.86
C GLN A 300 21.88 -43.98 -7.81
N ALA A 301 21.26 -44.93 -7.09
CA ALA A 301 20.37 -44.63 -5.97
C ALA A 301 21.07 -43.86 -4.83
N LYS A 302 22.37 -44.16 -4.58
CA LYS A 302 23.18 -43.43 -3.59
C LYS A 302 23.53 -42.01 -4.09
N ARG A 303 23.84 -41.85 -5.37
CA ARG A 303 24.05 -40.52 -5.98
C ARG A 303 22.76 -39.66 -5.95
N ASP A 304 21.63 -40.25 -6.34
CA ASP A 304 20.33 -39.55 -6.34
C ASP A 304 19.91 -39.13 -4.91
N ARG A 305 20.23 -39.92 -3.88
CA ARG A 305 20.02 -39.54 -2.48
C ARG A 305 20.91 -38.38 -2.08
N HIS A 306 22.17 -38.40 -2.47
CA HIS A 306 23.11 -37.31 -2.16
C HIS A 306 22.74 -36.01 -2.89
N VAL A 307 22.33 -36.09 -4.14
CA VAL A 307 21.82 -34.92 -4.89
C VAL A 307 20.57 -34.33 -4.23
N ARG A 308 19.60 -35.19 -3.85
CA ARG A 308 18.39 -34.72 -3.14
C ARG A 308 18.71 -34.13 -1.77
N GLN A 309 19.72 -34.62 -1.09
CA GLN A 309 20.15 -34.06 0.19
C GLN A 309 20.77 -32.68 -0.05
N ILE A 310 21.66 -32.53 -1.03
CA ILE A 310 22.23 -31.22 -1.43
C ILE A 310 21.13 -30.26 -1.86
N GLU A 311 20.15 -30.69 -2.66
CA GLU A 311 19.02 -29.87 -3.09
C GLU A 311 18.14 -29.45 -1.90
N SER A 312 17.95 -30.33 -0.88
CA SER A 312 17.20 -29.97 0.32
C SER A 312 17.96 -28.97 1.19
N GLU A 313 19.27 -29.17 1.38
CA GLU A 313 20.15 -28.26 2.12
C GLU A 313 20.24 -26.88 1.42
N MET A 314 20.34 -26.87 0.09
CA MET A 314 20.35 -25.64 -0.72
C MET A 314 19.02 -24.88 -0.62
N ARG A 315 17.90 -25.61 -0.69
CA ARG A 315 16.56 -25.01 -0.54
C ARG A 315 16.31 -24.47 0.88
N GLU A 316 16.82 -25.15 1.91
CA GLU A 316 16.78 -24.67 3.28
C GLU A 316 17.65 -23.41 3.46
N ALA A 317 18.85 -23.37 2.85
CA ALA A 317 19.72 -22.22 2.87
C ALA A 317 19.09 -21.01 2.12
N GLU A 318 18.50 -21.24 0.94
CA GLU A 318 17.75 -20.22 0.20
C GLU A 318 16.57 -19.67 1.01
N ALA A 319 15.80 -20.57 1.66
CA ALA A 319 14.67 -20.17 2.49
C ALA A 319 15.09 -19.33 3.71
N THR A 320 16.27 -19.61 4.31
CA THR A 320 16.79 -18.79 5.42
C THR A 320 17.25 -17.42 4.95
N LEU A 321 17.94 -17.33 3.82
CA LEU A 321 18.36 -16.05 3.22
C LEU A 321 17.14 -15.20 2.85
N ASP A 322 16.11 -15.79 2.26
CA ASP A 322 14.86 -15.10 1.94
C ASP A 322 14.18 -14.52 3.20
N LEU A 323 14.20 -15.27 4.31
CA LEU A 323 13.63 -14.82 5.59
C LEU A 323 14.41 -13.64 6.17
N GLU A 324 15.75 -13.70 6.16
CA GLU A 324 16.61 -12.60 6.64
C GLU A 324 16.42 -11.33 5.80
N GLU A 325 16.34 -11.46 4.48
CA GLU A 325 16.07 -10.32 3.59
C GLU A 325 14.70 -9.70 3.84
N ARG A 326 13.67 -10.53 4.06
CA ARG A 326 12.32 -10.06 4.42
C ARG A 326 12.32 -9.32 5.74
N GLU A 327 12.97 -9.87 6.77
CA GLU A 327 13.10 -9.21 8.07
C GLU A 327 13.83 -7.87 7.97
N LYS A 328 14.87 -7.80 7.15
CA LYS A 328 15.60 -6.57 6.88
C LYS A 328 14.70 -5.53 6.20
N ARG A 329 14.00 -5.92 5.13
CA ARG A 329 13.05 -5.04 4.41
C ARG A 329 11.95 -4.52 5.33
N GLN A 330 11.39 -5.40 6.17
CA GLN A 330 10.35 -5.02 7.14
C GLN A 330 10.88 -4.06 8.21
N SER A 331 12.09 -4.28 8.71
CA SER A 331 12.74 -3.37 9.67
C SER A 331 12.99 -2.00 9.05
N GLU A 332 13.43 -1.94 7.79
CA GLU A 332 13.62 -0.69 7.06
C GLU A 332 12.30 0.03 6.81
N THR A 333 11.26 -0.71 6.41
CA THR A 333 9.89 -0.19 6.22
C THR A 333 9.38 0.44 7.51
N LEU A 334 9.49 -0.27 8.62
CA LEU A 334 9.06 0.18 9.93
C LEU A 334 9.79 1.46 10.37
N LYS A 335 11.11 1.52 10.19
CA LYS A 335 11.91 2.71 10.48
C LYS A 335 11.45 3.93 9.68
N LEU A 336 11.16 3.75 8.40
CA LEU A 336 10.68 4.84 7.53
C LEU A 336 9.28 5.31 7.91
N VAL A 337 8.38 4.38 8.24
CA VAL A 337 7.02 4.69 8.70
C VAL A 337 7.05 5.50 9.99
N PHE A 338 7.83 5.06 10.99
CA PHE A 338 7.97 5.81 12.23
C PHE A 338 8.70 7.15 12.05
N ALA A 339 9.71 7.21 11.19
CA ALA A 339 10.36 8.48 10.85
C ALA A 339 9.36 9.48 10.24
N LEU A 340 8.42 8.99 9.42
CA LEU A 340 7.35 9.81 8.85
C LEU A 340 6.39 10.30 9.95
N TYR A 341 5.91 9.42 10.81
CA TYR A 341 4.98 9.77 11.89
C TYR A 341 5.60 10.76 12.88
N ILE A 342 6.85 10.53 13.32
CA ILE A 342 7.56 11.47 14.19
C ILE A 342 7.74 12.84 13.51
N ARG A 343 8.04 12.84 12.22
CA ARG A 343 8.16 14.10 11.48
C ARG A 343 6.85 14.88 11.50
N ILE A 344 5.72 14.19 11.30
CA ILE A 344 4.39 14.80 11.38
C ILE A 344 4.15 15.37 12.79
N LEU A 345 4.45 14.59 13.84
CA LEU A 345 4.29 15.03 15.21
C LEU A 345 5.20 16.20 15.62
N LYS A 346 6.42 16.29 15.06
CA LYS A 346 7.37 17.37 15.39
C LYS A 346 7.17 18.65 14.58
N THR A 347 6.25 18.64 13.61
CA THR A 347 5.99 19.83 12.78
C THR A 347 4.86 20.61 13.43
N ASP A 348 5.08 21.91 13.63
CA ASP A 348 4.06 22.84 14.07
C ASP A 348 3.03 23.05 12.94
N ASP A 349 1.78 23.39 13.28
CA ASP A 349 0.69 23.66 12.33
C ASP A 349 0.26 22.51 11.42
N VAL A 350 0.33 21.27 11.89
CA VAL A 350 -0.20 20.11 11.15
C VAL A 350 -1.72 20.08 11.22
N PRO A 351 -2.43 19.86 10.08
CA PRO A 351 -3.88 19.68 10.11
C PRO A 351 -4.31 18.53 11.04
N VAL A 352 -5.29 18.80 11.92
CA VAL A 352 -5.79 17.80 12.90
C VAL A 352 -6.14 16.44 12.27
N PRO A 353 -6.78 16.36 11.08
CA PRO A 353 -7.04 15.07 10.43
C PRO A 353 -5.77 14.27 10.09
N LEU A 354 -4.71 14.96 9.64
CA LEU A 354 -3.44 14.31 9.30
C LEU A 354 -2.71 13.81 10.56
N LEU A 355 -2.75 14.61 11.61
CA LEU A 355 -2.23 14.24 12.92
C LEU A 355 -2.96 13.00 13.49
N ALA A 356 -4.29 12.99 13.42
CA ALA A 356 -5.11 11.87 13.87
C ALA A 356 -4.77 10.56 13.14
N SER A 357 -4.59 10.60 11.80
CA SER A 357 -4.18 9.41 11.03
C SER A 357 -2.76 8.96 11.39
N ALA A 358 -1.84 9.89 11.68
CA ALA A 358 -0.50 9.54 12.14
C ALA A 358 -0.52 8.87 13.52
N LEU A 359 -1.32 9.38 14.45
CA LEU A 359 -1.50 8.80 15.78
C LEU A 359 -2.11 7.41 15.73
N GLU A 360 -3.13 7.20 14.87
CA GLU A 360 -3.73 5.89 14.63
C GLU A 360 -2.73 4.89 14.07
N GLY A 361 -1.91 5.30 13.11
CA GLY A 361 -0.83 4.48 12.55
C GLY A 361 0.23 4.12 13.60
N ILE A 362 0.60 5.03 14.49
CA ILE A 362 1.53 4.77 15.58
C ILE A 362 0.98 3.70 16.52
N VAL A 363 -0.29 3.80 16.91
CA VAL A 363 -0.95 2.78 17.76
C VAL A 363 -0.97 1.42 17.07
N HIS A 364 -1.30 1.40 15.78
CA HIS A 364 -1.35 0.16 15.01
C HIS A 364 -0.02 -0.60 15.01
N PHE A 365 1.10 0.10 14.87
CA PHE A 365 2.43 -0.49 14.85
C PHE A 365 3.16 -0.48 16.20
N ALA A 366 2.51 -0.07 17.26
CA ALA A 366 3.12 0.09 18.58
C ALA A 366 3.87 -1.17 19.07
N HIS A 367 3.31 -2.35 18.84
CA HIS A 367 3.88 -3.62 19.28
C HIS A 367 5.17 -4.05 18.58
N HIS A 368 5.62 -3.28 17.57
CA HIS A 368 6.87 -3.52 16.84
C HIS A 368 8.03 -2.63 17.27
N VAL A 369 7.81 -1.74 18.24
CA VAL A 369 8.76 -0.67 18.58
C VAL A 369 9.47 -0.97 19.91
N SER A 370 10.71 -0.48 20.03
CA SER A 370 11.50 -0.61 21.25
C SER A 370 11.02 0.31 22.37
N ALA A 371 11.30 -0.09 23.62
CA ALA A 371 10.91 0.64 24.83
C ALA A 371 11.44 2.10 24.88
N ASP A 372 12.67 2.33 24.41
CA ASP A 372 13.28 3.66 24.42
C ASP A 372 12.55 4.64 23.52
N PHE A 373 12.14 4.15 22.32
CA PHE A 373 11.35 4.94 21.40
C PHE A 373 9.99 5.36 21.98
N PHE A 374 9.35 4.48 22.79
CA PHE A 374 8.09 4.83 23.44
C PHE A 374 8.25 5.98 24.42
N ARG A 375 9.35 6.03 25.15
CA ARG A 375 9.61 7.09 26.12
C ARG A 375 9.71 8.45 25.42
N ASP A 376 10.42 8.50 24.31
CA ASP A 376 10.53 9.71 23.48
C ASP A 376 9.17 10.11 22.88
N LEU A 377 8.42 9.14 22.39
CA LEU A 377 7.09 9.38 21.80
C LEU A 377 6.11 9.93 22.83
N VAL A 378 6.07 9.36 24.04
CA VAL A 378 5.22 9.87 25.14
C VAL A 378 5.62 11.29 25.53
N GLY A 379 6.93 11.62 25.49
CA GLY A 379 7.41 13.00 25.68
C GLY A 379 6.85 13.96 24.63
N VAL A 380 6.84 13.59 23.35
CA VAL A 380 6.26 14.38 22.27
C VAL A 380 4.74 14.50 22.42
N LEU A 381 4.04 13.41 22.73
CA LEU A 381 2.59 13.45 22.97
C LEU A 381 2.22 14.36 24.14
N ARG A 382 3.03 14.37 25.21
CA ARG A 382 2.85 15.27 26.35
C ARG A 382 2.94 16.74 25.95
N SER A 383 3.90 17.12 25.10
CA SER A 383 4.01 18.50 24.59
C SER A 383 2.80 18.88 23.73
N HIS A 384 2.32 17.95 22.89
CA HIS A 384 1.10 18.17 22.10
C HIS A 384 -0.15 18.37 22.97
N VAL A 385 -0.31 17.57 24.04
CA VAL A 385 -1.43 17.74 24.97
C VAL A 385 -1.35 19.12 25.63
N ALA A 386 -0.18 19.54 26.10
CA ALA A 386 -0.02 20.86 26.71
C ALA A 386 -0.39 21.99 25.74
N SER A 387 0.16 21.96 24.53
CA SER A 387 -0.14 22.95 23.49
C SER A 387 -1.63 22.96 23.08
N ALA A 388 -2.25 21.77 22.93
CA ALA A 388 -3.66 21.65 22.61
C ALA A 388 -4.57 22.18 23.74
N MET A 389 -4.18 21.97 25.00
CA MET A 389 -4.89 22.51 26.17
C MET A 389 -4.80 24.05 26.22
N GLU A 390 -3.65 24.63 25.93
CA GLU A 390 -3.45 26.07 25.81
C GLU A 390 -4.26 26.69 24.67
N ALA A 391 -4.30 26.01 23.52
CA ALA A 391 -5.07 26.43 22.35
C ALA A 391 -6.60 26.20 22.49
N GLY A 392 -7.04 25.42 23.49
CA GLY A 392 -8.44 25.03 23.67
C GLY A 392 -8.92 23.99 22.66
N ASP A 393 -8.00 23.29 21.97
CA ASP A 393 -8.33 22.21 21.01
C ASP A 393 -8.56 20.89 21.76
N VAL A 394 -9.80 20.69 22.18
CA VAL A 394 -10.24 19.50 22.93
C VAL A 394 -10.04 18.22 22.15
N ARG A 395 -10.26 18.27 20.83
CA ARG A 395 -10.15 17.07 19.97
C ARG A 395 -8.70 16.60 19.85
N HIS A 396 -7.80 17.52 19.58
CA HIS A 396 -6.36 17.23 19.49
C HIS A 396 -5.84 16.66 20.81
N ALA A 397 -6.19 17.28 21.94
CA ALA A 397 -5.81 16.79 23.26
C ALA A 397 -6.32 15.37 23.53
N LEU A 398 -7.60 15.08 23.24
CA LEU A 398 -8.18 13.74 23.42
C LEU A 398 -7.51 12.69 22.54
N LEU A 399 -7.22 12.99 21.26
CA LEU A 399 -6.51 12.07 20.38
C LEU A 399 -5.13 11.70 20.92
N CYS A 400 -4.36 12.67 21.38
CA CYS A 400 -3.04 12.43 21.99
C CYS A 400 -3.14 11.62 23.29
N ILE A 401 -4.15 11.89 24.12
CA ILE A 401 -4.40 11.15 25.38
C ILE A 401 -4.77 9.69 25.06
N VAL A 402 -5.72 9.45 24.15
CA VAL A 402 -6.13 8.09 23.73
C VAL A 402 -4.93 7.33 23.22
N THR A 403 -4.13 7.94 22.35
CA THR A 403 -2.92 7.33 21.78
C THR A 403 -1.92 6.94 22.88
N ALA A 404 -1.63 7.82 23.83
CA ALA A 404 -0.71 7.53 24.93
C ALA A 404 -1.19 6.36 25.81
N LEU A 405 -2.50 6.30 26.10
CA LEU A 405 -3.11 5.22 26.87
C LEU A 405 -3.15 3.89 26.11
N GLU A 406 -3.40 3.91 24.80
CA GLU A 406 -3.35 2.71 23.95
C GLU A 406 -1.94 2.15 23.81
N LEU A 407 -0.93 3.02 23.70
CA LEU A 407 0.47 2.63 23.70
C LEU A 407 0.84 1.89 24.98
N GLN A 408 0.41 2.38 26.14
CA GLN A 408 0.62 1.70 27.42
C GLN A 408 -0.11 0.36 27.47
N ALA A 409 -1.37 0.32 27.06
CA ALA A 409 -2.18 -0.91 27.07
C ALA A 409 -1.59 -1.99 26.16
N GLY A 410 -1.07 -1.60 25.00
CA GLY A 410 -0.47 -2.51 24.02
C GLY A 410 0.83 -3.16 24.47
N GLN A 411 1.57 -2.55 25.40
CA GLN A 411 2.84 -3.08 25.93
C GLN A 411 2.68 -4.02 27.14
N GLY A 412 1.44 -4.31 27.56
CA GLY A 412 1.15 -5.30 28.60
C GLY A 412 1.76 -5.00 29.97
N GLY A 413 2.03 -3.74 30.28
CA GLY A 413 2.60 -3.31 31.58
C GLY A 413 4.12 -3.51 31.73
N ALA A 414 4.81 -3.95 30.65
CA ALA A 414 6.27 -4.11 30.67
C ALA A 414 7.01 -2.77 30.75
N LEU A 415 6.34 -1.65 30.46
CA LEU A 415 6.90 -0.32 30.45
C LEU A 415 6.17 0.58 31.45
N GLU A 416 6.88 1.03 32.50
CA GLU A 416 6.37 2.07 33.42
C GLU A 416 6.55 3.44 32.73
N LEU A 417 5.48 3.93 32.10
CA LEU A 417 5.42 5.27 31.52
C LEU A 417 4.78 6.24 32.53
N ASP A 418 5.37 7.41 32.71
CA ASP A 418 4.74 8.47 33.50
C ASP A 418 3.60 9.12 32.71
N LEU A 419 2.38 8.67 32.96
CA LEU A 419 1.16 9.18 32.34
C LEU A 419 0.41 10.19 33.23
N GLY A 420 1.01 10.64 34.33
CA GLY A 420 0.38 11.57 35.27
C GLY A 420 -0.18 12.82 34.60
N ALA A 421 0.56 13.41 33.65
CA ALA A 421 0.13 14.57 32.88
C ALA A 421 -1.11 14.31 32.01
N PHE A 422 -1.21 13.11 31.39
CA PHE A 422 -2.36 12.74 30.57
C PHE A 422 -3.63 12.54 31.43
N TYR A 423 -3.52 11.94 32.60
CA TYR A 423 -4.64 11.83 33.54
C TYR A 423 -5.11 13.21 34.02
N ALA A 424 -4.18 14.12 34.33
CA ALA A 424 -4.51 15.48 34.73
C ALA A 424 -5.21 16.25 33.61
N ALA A 425 -4.72 16.12 32.38
CA ALA A 425 -5.33 16.73 31.21
C ALA A 425 -6.73 16.15 30.93
N LEU A 426 -6.90 14.81 31.01
CA LEU A 426 -8.21 14.16 30.85
C LEU A 426 -9.22 14.69 31.88
N TYR A 427 -8.80 14.85 33.14
CA TYR A 427 -9.63 15.42 34.18
C TYR A 427 -10.03 16.86 33.86
N GLN A 428 -9.12 17.69 33.37
CA GLN A 428 -9.41 19.08 33.01
C GLN A 428 -10.35 19.16 31.79
N LEU A 429 -10.21 18.29 30.80
CA LEU A 429 -11.03 18.27 29.59
C LEU A 429 -12.51 17.93 29.85
N LEU A 430 -12.84 17.24 30.92
CA LEU A 430 -14.24 16.96 31.25
C LEU A 430 -15.08 18.24 31.38
N TRP A 431 -14.47 19.36 31.79
CA TRP A 431 -15.19 20.63 31.97
C TRP A 431 -15.54 21.28 30.61
N PRO A 432 -14.62 21.56 29.68
CA PRO A 432 -14.97 22.10 28.36
C PRO A 432 -15.86 21.14 27.58
N LEU A 433 -15.70 19.83 27.74
CA LEU A 433 -16.56 18.82 27.10
C LEU A 433 -18.01 18.87 27.60
N SER A 434 -18.25 19.25 28.87
CA SER A 434 -19.62 19.36 29.39
C SER A 434 -20.43 20.46 28.68
N MET A 435 -19.74 21.48 28.15
CA MET A 435 -20.35 22.61 27.45
C MET A 435 -20.26 22.49 25.92
N HIS A 436 -19.73 21.39 25.38
CA HIS A 436 -19.54 21.25 23.95
C HIS A 436 -20.85 20.90 23.23
N PRO A 437 -21.35 21.76 22.31
CA PRO A 437 -22.70 21.60 21.75
C PRO A 437 -22.85 20.36 20.86
N ASN A 438 -21.77 19.93 20.18
CA ASN A 438 -21.77 18.84 19.21
C ASN A 438 -20.88 17.66 19.65
N ILE A 439 -21.00 17.23 20.89
CA ILE A 439 -20.14 16.18 21.45
C ILE A 439 -20.30 14.81 20.76
N GLU A 440 -21.47 14.56 20.16
CA GLU A 440 -21.81 13.32 19.45
C GLU A 440 -21.52 13.40 17.94
N ALA A 441 -21.16 14.58 17.41
CA ALA A 441 -20.92 14.72 15.99
C ALA A 441 -19.68 13.93 15.55
N THR A 442 -19.88 13.08 14.55
CA THR A 442 -18.79 12.36 13.87
C THR A 442 -18.30 13.16 12.67
N LEU A 443 -17.02 13.04 12.31
CA LEU A 443 -16.43 13.73 11.15
C LEU A 443 -16.44 12.87 9.88
N GLY A 444 -17.18 11.77 9.85
CA GLY A 444 -17.27 10.84 8.72
C GLY A 444 -17.27 9.38 9.17
N GLU A 445 -17.10 8.46 8.22
CA GLU A 445 -16.95 7.03 8.45
C GLU A 445 -15.47 6.66 8.45
N GLY A 446 -15.02 5.83 9.39
CA GLY A 446 -13.65 5.33 9.46
C GLY A 446 -13.01 5.49 10.84
N GLY A 447 -11.72 5.22 10.97
CA GLY A 447 -10.95 5.07 12.18
C GLY A 447 -11.02 6.15 13.28
N LEU A 448 -10.00 6.24 14.11
CA LEU A 448 -9.94 7.11 15.30
C LEU A 448 -10.22 8.59 14.99
N ARG A 449 -9.81 9.06 13.82
CA ARG A 449 -9.97 10.46 13.39
C ARG A 449 -11.43 10.90 13.20
N THR A 450 -12.32 9.95 12.90
CA THR A 450 -13.74 10.23 12.61
C THR A 450 -14.63 10.09 13.82
N HIS A 451 -14.13 9.49 14.91
CA HIS A 451 -14.86 9.32 16.14
C HIS A 451 -15.36 10.65 16.70
N SER A 452 -16.55 10.64 17.29
CA SER A 452 -17.08 11.78 18.02
C SER A 452 -16.23 12.09 19.26
N LEU A 453 -16.35 13.30 19.79
CA LEU A 453 -15.67 13.67 21.02
C LEU A 453 -16.09 12.78 22.19
N SER A 454 -17.39 12.40 22.26
CA SER A 454 -17.91 11.46 23.25
C SER A 454 -17.22 10.09 23.13
N ALA A 455 -17.09 9.55 21.91
CA ALA A 455 -16.43 8.26 21.69
C ALA A 455 -14.95 8.28 22.10
N LEU A 456 -14.22 9.34 21.77
CA LEU A 456 -12.83 9.53 22.20
C LEU A 456 -12.71 9.64 23.71
N LEU A 457 -13.61 10.42 24.36
CA LEU A 457 -13.62 10.56 25.80
C LEU A 457 -13.85 9.21 26.50
N PHE A 458 -14.89 8.47 26.13
CA PHE A 458 -15.19 7.20 26.77
C PHE A 458 -14.13 6.15 26.49
N ARG A 459 -13.51 6.16 25.31
CA ARG A 459 -12.34 5.32 25.01
C ARG A 459 -11.15 5.67 25.93
N ALA A 460 -10.87 6.95 26.14
CA ALA A 460 -9.83 7.38 27.08
C ALA A 460 -10.14 6.94 28.51
N MET A 461 -11.39 7.10 28.97
CA MET A 461 -11.82 6.69 30.32
C MET A 461 -11.75 5.17 30.51
N ASP A 462 -12.17 4.41 29.50
CA ASP A 462 -12.10 2.94 29.51
C ASP A 462 -10.65 2.44 29.62
N LEU A 463 -9.76 2.99 28.80
CA LEU A 463 -8.32 2.66 28.86
C LEU A 463 -7.67 3.09 30.18
N ALA A 464 -8.01 4.28 30.68
CA ALA A 464 -7.40 4.84 31.87
C ALA A 464 -7.86 4.13 33.15
N LEU A 465 -9.15 3.82 33.28
CA LEU A 465 -9.76 3.41 34.54
C LEU A 465 -10.35 2.01 34.54
N VAL A 466 -10.84 1.51 33.38
CA VAL A 466 -11.49 0.19 33.28
C VAL A 466 -10.53 -0.90 32.82
N LYS A 467 -9.74 -0.65 31.78
CA LYS A 467 -8.82 -1.64 31.20
C LYS A 467 -7.38 -1.57 31.70
N ALA A 468 -7.01 -0.52 32.45
CA ALA A 468 -5.64 -0.38 32.94
C ALA A 468 -5.19 -1.63 33.74
N PRO A 469 -3.96 -2.16 33.51
CA PRO A 469 -3.45 -3.31 34.26
C PRO A 469 -3.45 -3.02 35.78
N ARG A 470 -3.76 -4.04 36.61
CA ARG A 470 -3.92 -3.89 38.06
C ARG A 470 -2.67 -3.36 38.78
N HIS A 471 -1.48 -3.67 38.29
CA HIS A 471 -0.19 -3.26 38.82
C HIS A 471 0.29 -1.91 38.29
N THR A 472 -0.34 -1.34 37.28
CA THR A 472 -0.03 -0.02 36.72
C THR A 472 -1.05 1.04 37.09
N LEU A 473 -1.82 0.83 38.19
CA LEU A 473 -2.74 1.83 38.71
C LEU A 473 -1.95 3.00 39.30
N HIS A 474 -1.41 3.85 38.41
CA HIS A 474 -0.83 5.15 38.78
C HIS A 474 -1.90 6.16 39.26
N VAL A 475 -3.17 5.75 39.19
CA VAL A 475 -4.29 6.59 39.62
C VAL A 475 -4.68 6.16 41.01
N SER A 476 -4.44 7.03 42.00
CA SER A 476 -4.92 6.81 43.37
C SER A 476 -6.45 6.69 43.40
N LEU A 477 -6.98 5.98 44.40
CA LEU A 477 -8.43 5.88 44.61
C LEU A 477 -9.11 7.24 44.65
N GLU A 478 -8.46 8.23 45.27
CA GLU A 478 -8.93 9.61 45.33
C GLU A 478 -9.07 10.27 43.96
N ARG A 479 -8.06 10.08 43.08
CA ARG A 479 -8.12 10.59 41.71
C ARG A 479 -9.22 9.90 40.91
N THR A 480 -9.42 8.60 41.11
CA THR A 480 -10.51 7.85 40.44
C THR A 480 -11.86 8.37 40.92
N ALA A 481 -12.04 8.60 42.22
CA ALA A 481 -13.26 9.18 42.80
C ALA A 481 -13.53 10.59 42.26
N ALA A 482 -12.50 11.44 42.21
CA ALA A 482 -12.59 12.78 41.64
C ALA A 482 -12.97 12.78 40.17
N MET A 483 -12.36 11.87 39.36
CA MET A 483 -12.66 11.70 37.94
C MET A 483 -14.11 11.27 37.73
N LEU A 484 -14.59 10.29 38.53
CA LEU A 484 -15.95 9.79 38.48
C LEU A 484 -16.98 10.85 38.85
N ARG A 485 -16.76 11.62 39.94
CA ARG A 485 -17.63 12.74 40.31
C ARG A 485 -17.73 13.76 39.19
N ARG A 486 -16.59 14.14 38.60
CA ARG A 486 -16.56 15.13 37.54
C ARG A 486 -17.24 14.63 36.25
N LEU A 487 -17.04 13.35 35.92
CA LEU A 487 -17.73 12.71 34.79
C LEU A 487 -19.25 12.75 34.95
N LEU A 488 -19.76 12.37 36.15
CA LEU A 488 -21.19 12.37 36.43
C LEU A 488 -21.77 13.79 36.46
N THR A 489 -21.01 14.77 36.96
CA THR A 489 -21.41 16.19 36.94
C THR A 489 -21.50 16.70 35.49
N ALA A 490 -20.51 16.39 34.66
CA ALA A 490 -20.51 16.76 33.26
C ALA A 490 -21.66 16.08 32.46
N ALA A 491 -21.99 14.85 32.82
CA ALA A 491 -23.06 14.09 32.19
C ALA A 491 -24.46 14.72 32.31
N LEU A 492 -24.67 15.58 33.30
CA LEU A 492 -25.94 16.32 33.45
C LEU A 492 -26.19 17.33 32.34
N GLN A 493 -25.15 17.70 31.58
CA GLN A 493 -25.24 18.67 30.50
C GLN A 493 -25.26 18.02 29.10
N TRP A 494 -25.06 16.69 29.04
CA TRP A 494 -24.90 15.97 27.77
C TRP A 494 -26.22 15.45 27.21
N PRO A 495 -26.26 15.19 25.89
CA PRO A 495 -27.35 14.46 25.26
C PRO A 495 -27.60 13.09 25.89
N THR A 496 -28.81 12.56 25.75
CA THR A 496 -29.26 11.32 26.41
C THR A 496 -28.35 10.13 26.12
N THR A 497 -27.89 9.96 24.86
CA THR A 497 -27.01 8.85 24.46
C THR A 497 -25.65 8.93 25.13
N THR A 498 -25.05 10.11 25.17
CA THR A 498 -23.77 10.38 25.85
C THR A 498 -23.91 10.21 27.36
N THR A 499 -25.02 10.65 27.95
CA THR A 499 -25.31 10.49 29.40
C THR A 499 -25.46 9.01 29.79
N LEU A 500 -26.16 8.22 29.00
CA LEU A 500 -26.26 6.77 29.22
C LEU A 500 -24.89 6.08 29.13
N HIS A 501 -24.07 6.48 28.19
CA HIS A 501 -22.70 5.96 28.08
C HIS A 501 -21.83 6.37 29.28
N ALA A 502 -22.00 7.60 29.79
CA ALA A 502 -21.33 8.04 31.02
C ALA A 502 -21.75 7.19 32.24
N LEU A 503 -23.02 6.88 32.36
CA LEU A 503 -23.53 6.01 33.45
C LEU A 503 -22.99 4.59 33.35
N GLN A 504 -22.94 4.02 32.12
CA GLN A 504 -22.33 2.71 31.89
C GLN A 504 -20.85 2.67 32.25
N THR A 505 -20.10 3.71 31.86
CA THR A 505 -18.68 3.85 32.18
C THR A 505 -18.48 4.03 33.68
N ALA A 506 -19.31 4.84 34.32
CA ALA A 506 -19.31 5.04 35.77
C ALA A 506 -19.57 3.73 36.52
N HIS A 507 -20.57 2.95 36.10
CA HIS A 507 -20.86 1.63 36.66
C HIS A 507 -19.67 0.68 36.53
N ALA A 508 -19.04 0.63 35.34
CA ALA A 508 -17.86 -0.22 35.11
C ALA A 508 -16.67 0.17 36.00
N ILE A 509 -16.44 1.47 36.20
CA ILE A 509 -15.40 1.99 37.11
C ILE A 509 -15.72 1.60 38.55
N LEU A 510 -16.96 1.81 39.02
CA LEU A 510 -17.40 1.43 40.34
C LEU A 510 -17.24 -0.07 40.60
N ALA A 511 -17.80 -0.90 39.73
CA ALA A 511 -17.73 -2.36 39.87
C ALA A 511 -16.28 -2.88 39.95
N ARG A 512 -15.38 -2.26 39.21
CA ARG A 512 -13.96 -2.61 39.26
C ARG A 512 -13.29 -2.13 40.55
N THR A 513 -13.55 -0.89 40.96
CA THR A 513 -12.85 -0.24 42.05
C THR A 513 -13.32 -0.78 43.40
N THR A 514 -14.62 -1.02 43.57
CA THR A 514 -15.17 -1.63 44.80
C THR A 514 -14.72 -3.08 44.97
N ALA A 515 -14.54 -3.82 43.86
CA ALA A 515 -13.95 -5.16 43.91
C ALA A 515 -12.48 -5.17 44.33
N MET A 516 -11.79 -4.02 44.25
CA MET A 516 -10.38 -3.87 44.61
C MET A 516 -10.19 -3.31 46.02
N ASP A 517 -11.01 -2.33 46.44
CA ASP A 517 -10.92 -1.67 47.75
C ASP A 517 -12.31 -1.15 48.20
N THR A 518 -12.78 -1.67 49.34
CA THR A 518 -14.06 -1.28 49.94
C THR A 518 -14.08 0.17 50.46
N ARG A 519 -12.91 0.80 50.62
CA ARG A 519 -12.81 2.21 51.04
C ARG A 519 -13.25 3.18 49.95
N PHE A 520 -13.36 2.71 48.70
CA PHE A 520 -13.72 3.59 47.61
C PHE A 520 -15.14 4.16 47.75
N GLU A 521 -16.07 3.40 48.30
CA GLU A 521 -17.43 3.86 48.54
C GLU A 521 -17.46 5.02 49.56
N ALA A 522 -16.62 4.97 50.59
CA ALA A 522 -16.48 6.05 51.54
C ALA A 522 -15.94 7.36 50.94
N LEU A 523 -15.05 7.26 49.93
CA LEU A 523 -14.54 8.44 49.21
C LEU A 523 -15.59 9.09 48.29
N LEU A 524 -16.63 8.37 47.91
CA LEU A 524 -17.74 8.90 47.13
C LEU A 524 -18.83 9.52 48.03
N ASP A 525 -18.97 9.08 49.27
CA ASP A 525 -19.94 9.60 50.21
C ASP A 525 -19.43 10.94 50.82
N ASN A 526 -20.09 12.03 50.42
CA ASN A 526 -19.67 13.39 50.78
C ASN A 526 -20.17 13.81 52.19
N ARG A 527 -20.67 12.88 53.03
CA ARG A 527 -21.27 13.21 54.33
C ARG A 527 -20.26 13.74 55.33
N ASP A 528 -18.99 13.36 55.19
CA ASP A 528 -17.95 13.77 56.15
C ASP A 528 -17.25 15.10 55.79
N ALA A 529 -17.46 15.66 54.59
CA ALA A 529 -16.86 16.93 54.16
C ALA A 529 -17.61 18.18 54.63
N VAL A 530 -18.67 18.04 55.41
CA VAL A 530 -19.48 19.16 55.95
C VAL A 530 -19.12 19.48 57.41
N HIS A 531 -18.18 18.74 58.02
CA HIS A 531 -17.86 18.88 59.45
C HIS A 531 -16.41 19.29 59.76
N ASP A 532 -15.63 19.78 58.75
CA ASP A 532 -14.36 20.47 59.06
C ASP A 532 -14.34 21.88 58.49
#